data_967a29542cd6d65471a1a49ce8b462fc
#
_entry.id   967a29542cd6d65471a1a49ce8b462fc
#
_cell.length_a   1.000
_cell.length_b   1.000
_cell.length_c   1.000
_cell.angle_alpha   90.00
_cell.angle_beta   90.00
_cell.angle_gamma   90.00
#
_symmetry.space_group_name_H-M   'P 1'
#
loop_
_entity.id
_entity.type
_entity.pdbx_description
1 polymer ?
#
loop_
_entity_poly.entity_id
_entity_poly.type
_entity_poly.pdbx_seq_one_letter_code
_entity_poly.pdbx_strand_id
1 'polypeptide(L)'
;VALRGGDKAGLLVFDDQPRKFLMPTAGRSGARKLTRAAYDLEANVSATDYRAATTFLASQVRARSLFIMFTNLLDPRSAKELASSLRGLLPRHLPLCVLMRDTDVEALATSPADGVEDLYVRAAAAETLAWRDALIRSLKKGGVLVLDANPKDVTPALVKRYLEVKARRLL
;
A
#
# COMPACT_ATOMS: atom_id res chain seq x y z
N VAL A 1 -3.99 -0.34 17.57
CA VAL A 1 -5.33 -0.94 17.58
C VAL A 1 -5.21 -2.46 17.52
N ALA A 2 -4.68 -3.08 16.45
CA ALA A 2 -4.62 -4.53 16.26
C ALA A 2 -4.01 -5.29 17.45
N LEU A 3 -2.81 -4.93 17.86
CA LEU A 3 -2.09 -5.58 19.00
C LEU A 3 -2.80 -5.41 20.34
N ARG A 4 -3.56 -4.33 20.54
CA ARG A 4 -4.42 -4.15 21.74
C ARG A 4 -5.67 -5.03 21.67
N GLY A 5 -6.13 -5.35 20.47
CA GLY A 5 -7.25 -6.26 20.21
C GLY A 5 -6.88 -7.73 20.20
N GLY A 6 -5.64 -8.10 20.61
CA GLY A 6 -5.18 -9.49 20.67
C GLY A 6 -4.65 -10.04 19.35
N ASP A 7 -4.63 -9.28 18.27
CA ASP A 7 -4.11 -9.73 16.99
C ASP A 7 -2.57 -9.74 16.97
N LYS A 8 -2.00 -10.44 16.01
CA LYS A 8 -0.57 -10.43 15.73
C LYS A 8 -0.29 -9.45 14.58
N ALA A 9 0.80 -8.70 14.67
CA ALA A 9 1.26 -7.83 13.61
C ALA A 9 2.73 -8.10 13.29
N GLY A 10 3.07 -8.07 12.01
CA GLY A 10 4.41 -8.22 11.47
C GLY A 10 4.74 -7.05 10.54
N LEU A 11 5.96 -7.00 10.06
CA LEU A 11 6.45 -5.99 9.13
C LEU A 11 7.35 -6.63 8.09
N LEU A 12 7.13 -6.30 6.83
CA LEU A 12 8.09 -6.50 5.76
C LEU A 12 8.47 -5.14 5.17
N VAL A 13 9.75 -4.86 5.13
CA VAL A 13 10.35 -3.75 4.39
C VAL A 13 11.03 -4.35 3.17
N PHE A 14 10.78 -3.78 2.00
CA PHE A 14 11.32 -4.28 0.74
C PHE A 14 11.52 -3.14 -0.27
N ASP A 15 12.43 -3.39 -1.19
CA ASP A 15 12.66 -2.60 -2.41
C ASP A 15 12.74 -3.58 -3.60
N ASP A 16 13.90 -3.75 -4.24
CA ASP A 16 14.14 -4.81 -5.22
C ASP A 16 14.18 -6.22 -4.61
N GLN A 17 14.27 -6.30 -3.27
CA GLN A 17 14.27 -7.54 -2.50
C GLN A 17 13.73 -7.31 -1.07
N PRO A 18 13.36 -8.37 -0.33
CA PRO A 18 13.06 -8.27 1.09
C PRO A 18 14.27 -7.81 1.90
N ARG A 19 14.16 -6.67 2.59
CA ARG A 19 15.25 -6.06 3.40
C ARG A 19 15.14 -6.39 4.87
N LYS A 20 13.94 -6.29 5.41
CA LYS A 20 13.71 -6.51 6.84
C LYS A 20 12.37 -7.21 7.05
N PHE A 21 12.39 -8.31 7.77
CA PHE A 21 11.18 -9.06 8.07
C PHE A 21 11.03 -9.30 9.56
N LEU A 22 9.87 -8.95 10.10
CA LEU A 22 9.45 -9.27 11.45
C LEU A 22 8.23 -10.18 11.40
N MET A 23 8.36 -11.38 11.94
CA MET A 23 7.25 -12.32 12.08
C MET A 23 6.10 -11.70 12.88
N PRO A 24 4.84 -12.01 12.52
CA PRO A 24 3.69 -11.54 13.27
C PRO A 24 3.75 -11.97 14.74
N THR A 25 3.84 -10.99 15.65
CA THR A 25 3.86 -11.17 17.09
C THR A 25 2.75 -10.37 17.76
N ALA A 26 2.26 -10.87 18.91
CA ALA A 26 1.19 -10.23 19.67
C ALA A 26 1.73 -9.35 20.82
N GLY A 27 0.85 -8.52 21.36
CA GLY A 27 1.06 -7.81 22.63
C GLY A 27 2.07 -6.67 22.58
N ARG A 28 2.46 -6.20 23.78
CA ARG A 28 3.34 -5.03 23.94
C ARG A 28 4.76 -5.23 23.41
N SER A 29 5.28 -6.45 23.47
CA SER A 29 6.61 -6.77 22.94
C SER A 29 6.62 -6.67 21.41
N GLY A 30 5.56 -7.15 20.75
CA GLY A 30 5.36 -7.00 19.31
C GLY A 30 5.31 -5.52 18.90
N ALA A 31 4.54 -4.70 19.62
CA ALA A 31 4.47 -3.26 19.36
C ALA A 31 5.85 -2.59 19.41
N ARG A 32 6.63 -2.86 20.48
CA ARG A 32 7.98 -2.28 20.62
C ARG A 32 8.93 -2.70 19.48
N LYS A 33 8.90 -3.99 19.08
CA LYS A 33 9.71 -4.50 17.96
C LYS A 33 9.35 -3.81 16.65
N LEU A 34 8.05 -3.65 16.36
CA LEU A 34 7.57 -2.96 15.15
C LEU A 34 8.00 -1.50 15.13
N THR A 35 7.78 -0.77 16.24
CA THR A 35 8.18 0.65 16.33
C THR A 35 9.69 0.82 16.12
N ARG A 36 10.51 -0.01 16.79
CA ARG A 36 11.96 0.06 16.61
C ARG A 36 12.38 -0.28 15.19
N ALA A 37 11.77 -1.29 14.57
CA ALA A 37 12.08 -1.68 13.21
C ALA A 37 11.68 -0.63 12.17
N ALA A 38 10.60 0.11 12.43
CA ALA A 38 10.14 1.18 11.56
C ALA A 38 10.95 2.49 11.71
N TYR A 39 11.58 2.69 12.89
CA TYR A 39 12.37 3.92 13.16
C TYR A 39 13.66 3.98 12.34
N ASP A 40 14.31 2.82 12.13
CA ASP A 40 15.60 2.71 11.45
C ASP A 40 15.43 2.46 9.93
N LEU A 41 14.32 2.91 9.32
CA LEU A 41 14.11 2.73 7.89
C LEU A 41 14.73 3.88 7.10
N GLU A 42 15.69 3.53 6.28
CA GLU A 42 16.28 4.43 5.29
C GLU A 42 15.67 4.16 3.91
N ALA A 43 15.36 5.23 3.18
CA ALA A 43 14.89 5.12 1.81
C ALA A 43 16.06 4.75 0.90
N ASN A 44 15.85 3.75 0.06
CA ASN A 44 16.82 3.35 -0.95
C ASN A 44 16.28 3.69 -2.35
N VAL A 45 17.13 4.22 -3.21
CA VAL A 45 16.77 4.51 -4.59
C VAL A 45 16.95 3.25 -5.42
N SER A 46 15.96 2.36 -5.40
CA SER A 46 15.94 1.13 -6.19
C SER A 46 14.55 0.86 -6.75
N ALA A 47 14.47 0.10 -7.84
CA ALA A 47 13.19 -0.35 -8.36
C ALA A 47 12.51 -1.28 -7.34
N THR A 48 11.20 -1.17 -7.20
CA THR A 48 10.44 -2.00 -6.27
C THR A 48 10.00 -3.31 -6.94
N ASP A 49 10.38 -4.46 -6.38
CA ASP A 49 9.90 -5.79 -6.82
C ASP A 49 8.74 -6.26 -5.94
N TYR A 50 7.52 -5.96 -6.36
CA TYR A 50 6.30 -6.38 -5.68
C TYR A 50 6.11 -7.90 -5.68
N ARG A 51 6.59 -8.60 -6.72
CA ARG A 51 6.48 -10.04 -6.84
C ARG A 51 7.39 -10.74 -5.82
N ALA A 52 8.65 -10.32 -5.72
CA ALA A 52 9.57 -10.83 -4.71
C ALA A 52 9.01 -10.65 -3.30
N ALA A 53 8.50 -9.45 -2.98
CA ALA A 53 7.91 -9.16 -1.68
C ALA A 53 6.69 -10.03 -1.35
N THR A 54 5.74 -10.16 -2.28
CA THR A 54 4.52 -10.96 -2.04
C THR A 54 4.79 -12.45 -2.00
N THR A 55 5.72 -12.96 -2.81
CA THR A 55 6.16 -14.36 -2.79
C THR A 55 6.85 -14.68 -1.46
N PHE A 56 7.75 -13.81 -1.02
CA PHE A 56 8.40 -13.95 0.28
C PHE A 56 7.37 -13.99 1.42
N LEU A 57 6.44 -13.01 1.48
CA LEU A 57 5.39 -12.98 2.51
C LEU A 57 4.54 -14.26 2.50
N ALA A 58 4.11 -14.73 1.33
CA ALA A 58 3.31 -15.95 1.21
C ALA A 58 4.05 -17.20 1.68
N SER A 59 5.38 -17.24 1.55
CA SER A 59 6.22 -18.33 2.07
C SER A 59 6.36 -18.30 3.60
N GLN A 60 6.44 -17.11 4.19
CA GLN A 60 6.66 -16.93 5.62
C GLN A 60 5.37 -16.96 6.45
N VAL A 61 4.25 -16.48 5.91
CA VAL A 61 2.99 -16.35 6.63
C VAL A 61 1.98 -17.36 6.08
N ARG A 62 1.77 -18.45 6.80
CA ARG A 62 0.85 -19.52 6.36
C ARG A 62 -0.61 -19.27 6.75
N ALA A 63 -0.83 -18.62 7.88
CA ALA A 63 -2.18 -18.30 8.35
C ALA A 63 -2.81 -17.20 7.49
N ARG A 64 -4.14 -17.31 7.24
CA ARG A 64 -4.90 -16.24 6.56
C ARG A 64 -4.70 -14.92 7.30
N SER A 65 -4.29 -13.90 6.57
CA SER A 65 -3.86 -12.62 7.14
C SER A 65 -4.29 -11.45 6.27
N LEU A 66 -4.50 -10.30 6.90
CA LEU A 66 -4.63 -9.02 6.21
C LEU A 66 -3.22 -8.51 5.85
N PHE A 67 -2.91 -8.44 4.57
CA PHE A 67 -1.68 -7.82 4.08
C PHE A 67 -1.95 -6.39 3.67
N ILE A 68 -1.34 -5.46 4.40
CA ILE A 68 -1.45 -4.03 4.16
C ILE A 68 -0.18 -3.60 3.45
N MET A 69 -0.31 -3.22 2.19
CA MET A 69 0.81 -2.73 1.38
C MET A 69 0.68 -1.22 1.19
N PHE A 70 1.64 -0.47 1.74
CA PHE A 70 1.78 0.96 1.50
C PHE A 70 2.64 1.15 0.27
N THR A 71 2.16 1.92 -0.69
CA THR A 71 2.90 2.24 -1.89
C THR A 71 2.51 3.61 -2.42
N ASN A 72 3.49 4.27 -3.03
CA ASN A 72 3.27 5.44 -3.87
C ASN A 72 3.64 5.05 -5.30
N LEU A 73 2.66 5.01 -6.17
CA LEU A 73 2.85 4.57 -7.55
C LEU A 73 3.09 5.78 -8.44
N LEU A 74 4.22 5.76 -9.13
CA LEU A 74 4.67 6.84 -10.00
C LEU A 74 4.61 6.47 -11.48
N ASP A 75 4.38 5.18 -11.82
CA ASP A 75 4.37 4.72 -13.21
C ASP A 75 3.39 3.56 -13.47
N PRO A 76 2.86 3.45 -14.72
CA PRO A 76 1.90 2.42 -15.11
C PRO A 76 2.45 0.99 -15.13
N ARG A 77 3.78 0.79 -15.29
CA ARG A 77 4.40 -0.55 -15.31
C ARG A 77 4.38 -1.14 -13.92
N SER A 78 4.89 -0.41 -12.94
CA SER A 78 4.86 -0.80 -11.51
C SER A 78 3.43 -1.04 -11.02
N ALA A 79 2.45 -0.28 -11.54
CA ALA A 79 1.04 -0.47 -11.23
C ALA A 79 0.49 -1.84 -11.67
N LYS A 80 0.85 -2.30 -12.87
CA LYS A 80 0.44 -3.63 -13.38
C LYS A 80 1.07 -4.76 -12.58
N GLU A 81 2.33 -4.62 -12.23
CA GLU A 81 3.06 -5.60 -11.43
C GLU A 81 2.48 -5.71 -10.02
N LEU A 82 2.26 -4.58 -9.36
CA LEU A 82 1.57 -4.50 -8.06
C LEU A 82 0.22 -5.21 -8.10
N ALA A 83 -0.62 -4.88 -9.09
CA ALA A 83 -1.95 -5.48 -9.22
C ALA A 83 -1.90 -7.00 -9.40
N SER A 84 -0.95 -7.50 -10.18
CA SER A 84 -0.73 -8.95 -10.37
C SER A 84 -0.28 -9.61 -9.07
N SER A 85 0.70 -9.03 -8.39
CA SER A 85 1.28 -9.54 -7.16
C SER A 85 0.26 -9.60 -6.02
N LEU A 86 -0.56 -8.56 -5.84
CA LEU A 86 -1.61 -8.53 -4.82
C LEU A 86 -2.73 -9.53 -5.11
N ARG A 87 -3.13 -9.72 -6.39
CA ARG A 87 -4.11 -10.76 -6.74
C ARG A 87 -3.60 -12.16 -6.45
N GLY A 88 -2.30 -12.40 -6.59
CA GLY A 88 -1.67 -13.68 -6.24
C GLY A 88 -1.82 -14.06 -4.76
N LEU A 89 -2.07 -13.09 -3.87
CA LEU A 89 -2.31 -13.32 -2.44
C LEU A 89 -3.75 -13.73 -2.11
N LEU A 90 -4.73 -13.38 -2.96
CA LEU A 90 -6.17 -13.54 -2.69
C LEU A 90 -6.61 -14.95 -2.30
N PRO A 91 -6.11 -16.04 -2.91
CA PRO A 91 -6.56 -17.38 -2.54
C PRO A 91 -6.33 -17.73 -1.06
N ARG A 92 -5.34 -17.10 -0.44
CA ARG A 92 -4.92 -17.43 0.92
C ARG A 92 -5.07 -16.27 1.90
N HIS A 93 -4.90 -15.06 1.44
CA HIS A 93 -4.82 -13.85 2.29
C HIS A 93 -5.79 -12.77 1.81
N LEU A 94 -5.93 -11.71 2.59
CA LEU A 94 -6.72 -10.53 2.25
C LEU A 94 -5.77 -9.35 1.99
N PRO A 95 -5.46 -9.02 0.73
CA PRO A 95 -4.62 -7.87 0.43
C PRO A 95 -5.40 -6.56 0.52
N LEU A 96 -4.81 -5.57 1.16
CA LEU A 96 -5.23 -4.17 1.22
C LEU A 96 -4.11 -3.30 0.67
N CYS A 97 -4.35 -2.67 -0.46
CA CYS A 97 -3.45 -1.68 -1.04
C CYS A 97 -3.78 -0.29 -0.49
N VAL A 98 -2.80 0.35 0.13
CA VAL A 98 -2.89 1.73 0.60
C VAL A 98 -2.14 2.60 -0.39
N LEU A 99 -2.87 3.41 -1.14
CA LEU A 99 -2.34 4.37 -2.10
C LEU A 99 -2.43 5.77 -1.49
N MET A 100 -1.29 6.38 -1.27
CA MET A 100 -1.26 7.76 -0.81
C MET A 100 -1.49 8.71 -1.98
N ARG A 101 -2.31 9.74 -1.75
CA ARG A 101 -2.55 10.80 -2.72
C ARG A 101 -1.38 11.76 -2.72
N ASP A 102 -1.04 12.21 -3.92
CA ASP A 102 -0.12 13.31 -4.12
C ASP A 102 -0.93 14.58 -4.36
N THR A 103 -0.97 15.44 -3.34
CA THR A 103 -1.74 16.71 -3.40
C THR A 103 -1.14 17.70 -4.38
N ASP A 104 0.16 17.61 -4.67
CA ASP A 104 0.83 18.50 -5.60
C ASP A 104 0.45 18.14 -7.03
N VAL A 105 0.36 16.85 -7.37
CA VAL A 105 -0.15 16.38 -8.66
C VAL A 105 -1.62 16.76 -8.85
N GLU A 106 -2.46 16.65 -7.80
CA GLU A 106 -3.86 17.09 -7.84
C GLU A 106 -3.96 18.60 -8.09
N ALA A 107 -3.13 19.40 -7.44
CA ALA A 107 -3.06 20.85 -7.64
C ALA A 107 -2.61 21.20 -9.05
N LEU A 108 -1.56 20.55 -9.57
CA LEU A 108 -1.06 20.78 -10.94
C LEU A 108 -2.10 20.44 -12.00
N ALA A 109 -2.88 19.35 -11.82
CA ALA A 109 -3.92 18.97 -12.78
C ALA A 109 -5.07 20.00 -12.90
N THR A 110 -5.27 20.84 -11.89
CA THR A 110 -6.35 21.84 -11.82
C THR A 110 -5.84 23.28 -11.88
N SER A 111 -4.51 23.50 -11.92
CA SER A 111 -3.91 24.83 -11.96
C SER A 111 -4.31 25.61 -13.23
N PRO A 112 -4.43 26.94 -13.14
CA PRO A 112 -4.50 27.79 -14.34
C PRO A 112 -3.28 27.55 -15.23
N ALA A 113 -3.45 27.65 -16.53
CA ALA A 113 -2.35 27.51 -17.49
C ALA A 113 -2.19 28.83 -18.23
N ASP A 114 -1.08 29.53 -17.94
CA ASP A 114 -0.79 30.85 -18.53
C ASP A 114 0.10 30.74 -19.79
N GLY A 115 0.54 29.51 -20.13
CA GLY A 115 1.40 29.25 -21.29
C GLY A 115 1.35 27.79 -21.76
N VAL A 116 2.05 27.53 -22.88
CA VAL A 116 2.11 26.19 -23.49
C VAL A 116 2.77 25.18 -22.53
N GLU A 117 3.79 25.59 -21.81
CA GLU A 117 4.51 24.73 -20.85
C GLU A 117 3.58 24.29 -19.71
N ASP A 118 2.78 25.21 -19.16
CA ASP A 118 1.80 24.92 -18.10
C ASP A 118 0.72 23.97 -18.60
N LEU A 119 0.32 24.07 -19.85
CA LEU A 119 -0.63 23.12 -20.47
C LEU A 119 -0.06 21.71 -20.52
N TYR A 120 1.23 21.54 -20.85
CA TYR A 120 1.87 20.22 -20.83
C TYR A 120 1.96 19.65 -19.42
N VAL A 121 2.37 20.44 -18.45
CA VAL A 121 2.45 20.02 -17.03
C VAL A 121 1.06 19.60 -16.54
N ARG A 122 0.04 20.41 -16.80
CA ARG A 122 -1.34 20.09 -16.41
C ARG A 122 -1.86 18.83 -17.10
N ALA A 123 -1.57 18.64 -18.38
CA ALA A 123 -1.97 17.44 -19.13
C ALA A 123 -1.30 16.19 -18.56
N ALA A 124 0.01 16.23 -18.27
CA ALA A 124 0.75 15.13 -17.66
C ALA A 124 0.23 14.78 -16.25
N ALA A 125 -0.09 15.80 -15.44
CA ALA A 125 -0.70 15.59 -14.13
C ALA A 125 -2.09 14.93 -14.24
N ALA A 126 -2.93 15.41 -15.15
CA ALA A 126 -4.25 14.83 -15.40
C ALA A 126 -4.17 13.39 -15.92
N GLU A 127 -3.23 13.08 -16.80
CA GLU A 127 -2.96 11.71 -17.26
C GLU A 127 -2.53 10.81 -16.11
N THR A 128 -1.65 11.28 -15.24
CA THR A 128 -1.21 10.56 -14.03
C THR A 128 -2.39 10.22 -13.13
N LEU A 129 -3.30 11.15 -12.88
CA LEU A 129 -4.51 10.90 -12.10
C LEU A 129 -5.46 9.91 -12.79
N ALA A 130 -5.62 10.01 -14.09
CA ALA A 130 -6.50 9.12 -14.86
C ALA A 130 -6.04 7.66 -14.83
N TRP A 131 -4.74 7.38 -15.04
CA TRP A 131 -4.23 6.01 -14.93
C TRP A 131 -4.24 5.49 -13.51
N ARG A 132 -4.00 6.34 -12.49
CA ARG A 132 -4.12 5.98 -11.08
C ARG A 132 -5.54 5.53 -10.73
N ASP A 133 -6.55 6.26 -11.20
CA ASP A 133 -7.96 5.88 -11.04
C ASP A 133 -8.29 4.57 -11.74
N ALA A 134 -7.75 4.35 -12.93
CA ALA A 134 -7.91 3.09 -13.66
C ALA A 134 -7.31 1.91 -12.88
N LEU A 135 -6.15 2.09 -12.25
CA LEU A 135 -5.53 1.10 -11.38
C LEU A 135 -6.42 0.78 -10.18
N ILE A 136 -6.93 1.80 -9.47
CA ILE A 136 -7.81 1.62 -8.31
C ILE A 136 -9.03 0.79 -8.69
N ARG A 137 -9.67 1.12 -9.84
CA ARG A 137 -10.80 0.33 -10.36
C ARG A 137 -10.40 -1.11 -10.66
N SER A 138 -9.25 -1.32 -11.28
CA SER A 138 -8.71 -2.65 -11.60
C SER A 138 -8.44 -3.50 -10.36
N LEU A 139 -7.83 -2.92 -9.33
CA LEU A 139 -7.57 -3.60 -8.04
C LEU A 139 -8.88 -4.01 -7.37
N LYS A 140 -9.84 -3.08 -7.26
CA LYS A 140 -11.16 -3.35 -6.66
C LYS A 140 -11.92 -4.44 -7.42
N LYS A 141 -11.94 -4.37 -8.75
CA LYS A 141 -12.56 -5.41 -9.61
C LYS A 141 -11.87 -6.77 -9.45
N GLY A 142 -10.56 -6.77 -9.19
CA GLY A 142 -9.78 -7.96 -8.92
C GLY A 142 -9.92 -8.51 -7.49
N GLY A 143 -10.77 -7.93 -6.63
CA GLY A 143 -10.99 -8.40 -5.25
C GLY A 143 -10.00 -7.88 -4.22
N VAL A 144 -9.06 -7.02 -4.61
CA VAL A 144 -8.11 -6.37 -3.69
C VAL A 144 -8.81 -5.21 -2.99
N LEU A 145 -8.68 -5.14 -1.67
CA LEU A 145 -9.12 -3.97 -0.92
C LEU A 145 -8.21 -2.78 -1.25
N VAL A 146 -8.80 -1.61 -1.42
CA VAL A 146 -8.04 -0.38 -1.70
C VAL A 146 -8.44 0.70 -0.72
N LEU A 147 -7.44 1.32 -0.12
CA LEU A 147 -7.55 2.56 0.64
C LEU A 147 -6.81 3.65 -0.13
N ASP A 148 -7.55 4.61 -0.61
CA ASP A 148 -7.07 5.80 -1.30
C ASP A 148 -7.26 6.99 -0.36
N ALA A 149 -6.17 7.54 0.18
CA ALA A 149 -6.24 8.56 1.21
C ALA A 149 -5.08 9.56 1.13
N ASN A 150 -5.34 10.78 1.58
CA ASN A 150 -4.28 11.75 1.81
C ASN A 150 -3.35 11.27 2.94
N PRO A 151 -2.06 11.60 2.91
CA PRO A 151 -1.12 11.21 3.96
C PRO A 151 -1.58 11.60 5.38
N LYS A 152 -2.26 12.72 5.53
CA LYS A 152 -2.80 13.21 6.83
C LYS A 152 -3.93 12.32 7.37
N ASP A 153 -4.71 11.69 6.49
CA ASP A 153 -5.92 10.93 6.83
C ASP A 153 -5.71 9.42 6.80
N VAL A 154 -4.54 8.96 6.35
CA VAL A 154 -4.23 7.53 6.16
C VAL A 154 -4.42 6.72 7.45
N THR A 155 -3.97 7.25 8.59
CA THR A 155 -4.04 6.53 9.86
C THR A 155 -5.48 6.26 10.32
N PRO A 156 -6.37 7.27 10.46
CA PRO A 156 -7.75 7.02 10.86
C PRO A 156 -8.52 6.17 9.82
N ALA A 157 -8.29 6.40 8.53
CA ALA A 157 -8.91 5.62 7.46
C ALA A 157 -8.50 4.15 7.49
N LEU A 158 -7.22 3.86 7.74
CA LEU A 158 -6.70 2.50 7.86
C LEU A 158 -7.25 1.78 9.09
N VAL A 159 -7.32 2.46 10.24
CA VAL A 159 -7.91 1.89 11.45
C VAL A 159 -9.38 1.54 11.21
N LYS A 160 -10.15 2.44 10.61
CA LYS A 160 -11.54 2.18 10.23
C LYS A 160 -11.64 0.94 9.33
N ARG A 161 -10.81 0.87 8.29
CA ARG A 161 -10.81 -0.26 7.34
C ARG A 161 -10.47 -1.59 8.00
N TYR A 162 -9.47 -1.59 8.89
CA TYR A 162 -9.13 -2.76 9.68
C TYR A 162 -10.31 -3.24 10.55
N LEU A 163 -10.99 -2.33 11.25
CA LEU A 163 -12.16 -2.67 12.08
C LEU A 163 -13.32 -3.21 11.24
N GLU A 164 -13.56 -2.68 10.04
CA GLU A 164 -14.56 -3.20 9.08
C GLU A 164 -14.23 -4.64 8.67
N VAL A 165 -12.96 -4.93 8.37
CA VAL A 165 -12.50 -6.28 8.02
C VAL A 165 -12.76 -7.26 9.16
N LYS A 166 -12.47 -6.86 10.41
CA LYS A 166 -12.75 -7.68 11.59
C LYS A 166 -14.26 -7.88 11.84
N ALA A 167 -15.04 -6.82 11.76
CA ALA A 167 -16.49 -6.88 11.98
C ALA A 167 -17.18 -7.83 10.97
N ARG A 168 -16.68 -7.86 9.73
CA ARG A 168 -17.18 -8.74 8.66
C ARG A 168 -16.58 -10.15 8.67
N ARG A 169 -15.69 -10.46 9.60
CA ARG A 169 -15.00 -11.77 9.72
C ARG A 169 -14.35 -12.21 8.39
N LEU A 170 -13.67 -11.31 7.72
CA LEU A 170 -13.01 -11.59 6.43
C LEU A 170 -11.64 -12.28 6.58
N LEU A 171 -11.15 -12.42 7.81
CA LEU A 171 -9.86 -13.07 8.16
C LEU A 171 -10.09 -14.44 8.76
#